data_341dd26dd80351f9fa1110f8a89b932e
#
_entry.id   341dd26dd80351f9fa1110f8a89b932e
#
_cell.length_a   1.000
_cell.length_b   1.000
_cell.length_c   1.000
_cell.angle_alpha   90.00
_cell.angle_beta   90.00
_cell.angle_gamma   90.00
#
_symmetry.space_group_name_H-M   'P 1'
#
loop_
_entity.id
_entity.type
_entity.pdbx_description
1 polymer ?
#
loop_
_entity_poly.entity_id
_entity_poly.type
_entity_poly.pdbx_seq_one_letter_code
_entity_poly.pdbx_strand_id
1 'polypeptide(L)'
;MIQMRTWLNVADNSGARRLMCILPIGGDVGSKAGLGDVITASVKEAAPDSQIKEGKVVKAVVVRTRKEHRRRDGTYIRFDDNAAVLINDAGEPVGTRVFGPVARELRDKKFTKIVSLAPEVW
;
A
#
# COMPACT_ATOMS: atom_id res chain seq x y z
N MET A 1 7.34 8.17 -5.49
CA MET A 1 7.86 6.98 -4.79
C MET A 1 7.69 7.14 -3.29
N ILE A 2 7.46 6.05 -2.61
CA ILE A 2 7.22 6.05 -1.17
C ILE A 2 8.56 5.89 -0.45
N GLN A 3 8.82 6.76 0.50
CA GLN A 3 10.06 6.76 1.29
C GLN A 3 9.72 7.02 2.76
N MET A 4 10.74 7.03 3.62
CA MET A 4 10.56 7.33 5.04
C MET A 4 9.75 8.61 5.22
N ARG A 5 8.74 8.57 6.11
CA ARG A 5 7.83 9.67 6.45
C ARG A 5 6.83 10.06 5.37
N THR A 6 6.73 9.32 4.27
CA THR A 6 5.66 9.53 3.30
C THR A 6 4.33 9.07 3.91
N TRP A 7 3.32 9.92 3.81
CA TRP A 7 1.96 9.59 4.24
C TRP A 7 1.20 8.89 3.13
N LEU A 8 0.43 7.85 3.50
CA LEU A 8 -0.38 7.09 2.57
C LEU A 8 -1.79 6.95 3.11
N ASN A 9 -2.76 6.94 2.20
CA ASN A 9 -4.12 6.55 2.52
C ASN A 9 -4.19 5.03 2.59
N VAL A 10 -5.09 4.51 3.41
CA VAL A 10 -5.36 3.07 3.46
C VAL A 10 -6.53 2.77 2.54
N ALA A 11 -6.32 1.86 1.59
CA ALA A 11 -7.29 1.54 0.55
C ALA A 11 -8.09 0.28 0.88
N ASP A 12 -8.23 -0.06 2.15
CA ASP A 12 -8.99 -1.24 2.58
C ASP A 12 -9.87 -0.94 3.79
N ASN A 13 -10.64 -1.96 4.20
CA ASN A 13 -11.55 -1.87 5.34
C ASN A 13 -10.98 -2.48 6.63
N SER A 14 -9.65 -2.51 6.77
CA SER A 14 -8.98 -3.05 7.97
C SER A 14 -9.21 -2.22 9.23
N GLY A 15 -9.63 -0.98 9.07
CA GLY A 15 -9.83 -0.04 10.17
C GLY A 15 -8.81 1.08 10.22
N ALA A 16 -7.60 0.88 9.69
CA ALA A 16 -6.64 1.96 9.54
C ALA A 16 -7.09 2.89 8.40
N ARG A 17 -6.84 4.19 8.56
CA ARG A 17 -7.23 5.20 7.56
C ARG A 17 -6.02 5.85 6.91
N ARG A 18 -4.98 6.14 7.68
CA ARG A 18 -3.76 6.76 7.18
C ARG A 18 -2.54 6.13 7.82
N LEU A 19 -1.51 5.97 7.02
CA LEU A 19 -0.22 5.41 7.43
C LEU A 19 0.88 6.41 7.16
N MET A 20 1.98 6.29 7.90
CA MET A 20 3.23 6.95 7.57
C MET A 20 4.30 5.89 7.38
N CYS A 21 4.97 5.90 6.22
CA CYS A 21 6.02 4.92 5.92
C CYS A 21 7.19 5.09 6.90
N ILE A 22 7.60 3.98 7.51
CA ILE A 22 8.82 3.95 8.32
C ILE A 22 9.99 3.61 7.41
N LEU A 23 9.91 2.48 6.70
CA LEU A 23 10.98 2.03 5.82
C LEU A 23 10.44 0.97 4.85
N PRO A 24 10.84 1.00 3.56
CA PRO A 24 10.58 -0.12 2.66
C PRO A 24 11.28 -1.39 3.17
N ILE A 25 10.60 -2.53 3.09
CA ILE A 25 11.17 -3.80 3.54
C ILE A 25 12.28 -4.21 2.60
N GLY A 26 13.42 -4.58 3.18
CA GLY A 26 14.61 -4.95 2.43
C GLY A 26 15.42 -3.76 1.93
N GLY A 27 15.00 -2.55 2.24
CA GLY A 27 15.71 -1.34 1.84
C GLY A 27 16.55 -0.74 2.95
N ASP A 28 17.54 0.05 2.55
CA ASP A 28 18.33 0.85 3.46
C ASP A 28 17.67 2.21 3.71
N VAL A 29 18.25 2.99 4.63
CA VAL A 29 17.82 4.38 4.86
C VAL A 29 17.94 5.15 3.55
N GLY A 30 16.88 5.85 3.16
CA GLY A 30 16.80 6.55 1.89
C GLY A 30 16.27 5.74 0.72
N SER A 31 16.00 4.44 0.94
CA SER A 31 15.35 3.60 -0.08
C SER A 31 13.93 4.06 -0.37
N LYS A 32 13.47 3.78 -1.57
CA LYS A 32 12.13 4.15 -2.03
C LYS A 32 11.34 2.91 -2.43
N ALA A 33 10.05 2.90 -2.12
CA ALA A 33 9.14 1.85 -2.52
C ALA A 33 8.27 2.33 -3.68
N GLY A 34 8.02 1.47 -4.64
CA GLY A 34 7.09 1.71 -5.73
C GLY A 34 5.88 0.80 -5.63
N LEU A 35 5.14 0.73 -6.74
CA LEU A 35 3.94 -0.10 -6.83
C LEU A 35 4.28 -1.58 -6.58
N GLY A 36 3.52 -2.21 -5.68
CA GLY A 36 3.71 -3.61 -5.32
C GLY A 36 4.81 -3.88 -4.31
N ASP A 37 5.52 -2.87 -3.84
CA ASP A 37 6.54 -3.05 -2.82
C ASP A 37 5.90 -3.03 -1.43
N VAL A 38 6.49 -3.79 -0.51
CA VAL A 38 6.04 -3.89 0.88
C VAL A 38 6.81 -2.89 1.73
N ILE A 39 6.09 -2.18 2.58
CA ILE A 39 6.67 -1.22 3.51
C ILE A 39 6.28 -1.55 4.94
N THR A 40 7.10 -1.14 5.89
CA THR A 40 6.74 -1.05 7.30
C THR A 40 6.23 0.35 7.54
N ALA A 41 5.07 0.48 8.17
CA ALA A 41 4.43 1.78 8.38
C ALA A 41 3.82 1.87 9.77
N SER A 42 3.66 3.08 10.27
CA SER A 42 2.93 3.31 11.51
C SER A 42 1.53 3.86 11.19
N VAL A 43 0.54 3.41 11.96
CA VAL A 43 -0.85 3.86 11.81
C VAL A 43 -0.99 5.24 12.45
N LYS A 44 -1.35 6.25 11.67
CA LYS A 44 -1.54 7.63 12.16
C LYS A 44 -2.99 7.98 12.41
N GLU A 45 -3.91 7.38 11.67
CA GLU A 45 -5.35 7.52 11.87
C GLU A 45 -6.00 6.15 11.73
N ALA A 46 -6.92 5.83 12.64
CA ALA A 46 -7.66 4.58 12.62
C ALA A 46 -9.08 4.81 13.09
N ALA A 47 -10.01 3.96 12.65
CA ALA A 47 -11.38 4.00 13.13
C ALA A 47 -11.42 3.68 14.63
N PRO A 48 -12.21 4.42 15.44
CA PRO A 48 -12.18 4.26 16.90
C PRO A 48 -12.57 2.86 17.38
N ASP A 49 -13.42 2.16 16.65
CA ASP A 49 -13.93 0.84 17.00
C ASP A 49 -13.20 -0.30 16.30
N SER A 50 -12.10 -0.02 15.62
CA SER A 50 -11.34 -1.03 14.89
C SER A 50 -10.36 -1.76 15.78
N GLN A 51 -9.91 -2.92 15.34
CA GLN A 51 -8.84 -3.67 16.01
C GLN A 51 -7.47 -3.03 15.78
N ILE A 52 -7.34 -2.23 14.74
CA ILE A 52 -6.10 -1.52 14.42
C ILE A 52 -6.10 -0.21 15.21
N LYS A 53 -5.07 -0.01 16.02
CA LYS A 53 -4.93 1.16 16.88
C LYS A 53 -3.92 2.15 16.32
N GLU A 54 -4.11 3.43 16.60
CA GLU A 54 -3.13 4.44 16.27
C GLU A 54 -1.79 4.14 16.93
N GLY A 55 -0.70 4.42 16.23
CA GLY A 55 0.64 4.15 16.69
C GLY A 55 1.14 2.73 16.45
N LYS A 56 0.27 1.81 16.05
CA LYS A 56 0.68 0.44 15.75
C LYS A 56 1.56 0.41 14.50
N VAL A 57 2.60 -0.44 14.54
CA VAL A 57 3.46 -0.69 13.39
C VAL A 57 2.90 -1.87 12.60
N VAL A 58 2.68 -1.66 11.31
CA VAL A 58 2.07 -2.67 10.43
C VAL A 58 2.88 -2.80 9.14
N LYS A 59 2.66 -3.91 8.43
CA LYS A 59 3.15 -4.10 7.06
C LYS A 59 2.06 -3.76 6.08
N ALA A 60 2.43 -3.13 4.99
CA ALA A 60 1.49 -2.76 3.95
C ALA A 60 2.16 -2.86 2.57
N VAL A 61 1.36 -3.10 1.55
CA VAL A 61 1.83 -3.10 0.18
C VAL A 61 1.30 -1.85 -0.53
N VAL A 62 2.16 -1.18 -1.27
CA VAL A 62 1.81 0.04 -2.00
C VAL A 62 0.98 -0.33 -3.22
N VAL A 63 -0.23 0.21 -3.31
CA VAL A 63 -1.16 -0.08 -4.43
C VAL A 63 -1.31 1.10 -5.39
N ARG A 64 -1.05 2.32 -4.92
CA ARG A 64 -1.12 3.54 -5.74
C ARG A 64 -0.01 4.50 -5.35
N THR A 65 0.54 5.21 -6.34
CA THR A 65 1.50 6.29 -6.09
C THR A 65 1.15 7.51 -6.93
N ARG A 66 1.41 8.70 -6.38
CA ARG A 66 1.26 9.97 -7.13
C ARG A 66 2.39 10.17 -8.12
N LYS A 67 3.58 9.67 -7.81
CA LYS A 67 4.71 9.71 -8.74
C LYS A 67 4.48 8.70 -9.86
N GLU A 68 4.70 9.13 -11.09
CA GLU A 68 4.54 8.23 -12.24
C GLU A 68 5.48 7.04 -12.15
N HIS A 69 4.96 5.88 -12.51
CA HIS A 69 5.70 4.62 -12.61
C HIS A 69 5.84 4.24 -14.08
N ARG A 70 7.09 4.06 -14.54
CA ARG A 70 7.36 3.62 -15.90
C ARG A 70 7.18 2.11 -15.98
N ARG A 71 6.36 1.67 -16.94
CA ARG A 71 6.16 0.25 -17.22
C ARG A 71 7.14 -0.25 -18.27
N ARG A 72 7.26 -1.56 -18.38
CA ARG A 72 8.19 -2.19 -19.32
C ARG A 72 7.92 -1.84 -20.79
N ASP A 73 6.64 -1.58 -21.12
CA ASP A 73 6.23 -1.21 -22.48
C ASP A 73 6.47 0.28 -22.80
N GLY A 74 7.06 1.02 -21.88
CA GLY A 74 7.35 2.44 -22.05
C GLY A 74 6.23 3.38 -21.64
N THR A 75 5.07 2.85 -21.27
CA THR A 75 3.98 3.69 -20.77
C THR A 75 4.20 4.07 -19.31
N TYR A 76 3.49 5.10 -18.85
CA TYR A 76 3.55 5.57 -17.47
C TYR A 76 2.16 5.47 -16.84
N ILE A 77 2.12 5.18 -15.56
CA ILE A 77 0.91 5.23 -14.76
C ILE A 77 1.16 6.07 -13.52
N ARG A 78 0.19 6.90 -13.15
CA ARG A 78 0.17 7.63 -11.89
C ARG A 78 -1.26 7.69 -11.38
N PHE A 79 -1.38 7.84 -10.08
CA PHE A 79 -2.67 7.97 -9.40
C PHE A 79 -2.75 9.33 -8.71
N ASP A 80 -3.93 9.67 -8.22
CA ASP A 80 -4.14 10.96 -7.54
C ASP A 80 -3.62 10.98 -6.11
N ASP A 81 -3.36 9.81 -5.54
CA ASP A 81 -2.91 9.68 -4.14
C ASP A 81 -1.88 8.57 -4.00
N ASN A 82 -1.23 8.55 -2.84
CA ASN A 82 -0.44 7.40 -2.40
C ASN A 82 -1.35 6.55 -1.52
N ALA A 83 -1.44 5.26 -1.79
CA ALA A 83 -2.29 4.37 -1.02
C ALA A 83 -1.64 3.01 -0.85
N ALA A 84 -2.00 2.37 0.26
CA ALA A 84 -1.49 1.05 0.62
C ALA A 84 -2.61 0.19 1.18
N VAL A 85 -2.42 -1.12 1.12
CA VAL A 85 -3.31 -2.12 1.71
C VAL A 85 -2.52 -2.86 2.79
N LEU A 86 -3.10 -2.98 3.99
CA LEU A 86 -2.47 -3.71 5.08
C LEU A 86 -2.40 -5.20 4.77
N ILE A 87 -1.25 -5.79 5.06
CA ILE A 87 -1.03 -7.22 4.91
C ILE A 87 -0.54 -7.82 6.21
N ASN A 88 -0.75 -9.14 6.37
CA ASN A 88 -0.20 -9.89 7.50
C ASN A 88 1.20 -10.44 7.15
N ASP A 89 1.79 -11.19 8.07
CA ASP A 89 3.13 -11.75 7.85
C ASP A 89 3.19 -12.76 6.71
N ALA A 90 2.05 -13.36 6.35
CA ALA A 90 1.94 -14.30 5.23
C ALA A 90 1.77 -13.56 3.88
N GLY A 91 1.69 -12.23 3.87
CA GLY A 91 1.48 -11.45 2.66
C GLY A 91 0.03 -11.37 2.21
N GLU A 92 -0.92 -11.79 3.04
CA GLU A 92 -2.34 -11.74 2.72
C GLU A 92 -2.97 -10.45 3.23
N PRO A 93 -3.99 -9.90 2.53
CA PRO A 93 -4.67 -8.69 2.99
C PRO A 93 -5.37 -8.93 4.33
N VAL A 94 -5.24 -7.97 5.22
CA VAL A 94 -5.92 -7.99 6.53
C VAL A 94 -7.41 -7.71 6.36
N GLY A 95 -7.76 -6.78 5.47
CA GLY A 95 -9.14 -6.43 5.20
C GLY A 95 -9.80 -7.38 4.21
N THR A 96 -11.09 -7.24 4.05
CA THR A 96 -11.91 -8.05 3.12
C THR A 96 -12.29 -7.30 1.85
N ARG A 97 -12.06 -5.98 1.81
CA ARG A 97 -12.41 -5.12 0.66
C ARG A 97 -11.26 -4.18 0.35
N VAL A 98 -11.14 -3.85 -0.92
CA VAL A 98 -10.19 -2.85 -1.41
C VAL A 98 -10.97 -1.73 -2.08
N PHE A 99 -10.64 -0.48 -1.76
CA PHE A 99 -11.31 0.70 -2.27
C PHE A 99 -10.48 1.38 -3.35
N GLY A 100 -11.13 1.69 -4.46
CA GLY A 100 -10.50 2.38 -5.58
C GLY A 100 -9.60 1.48 -6.42
N PRO A 101 -8.96 2.05 -7.45
CA PRO A 101 -8.12 1.28 -8.36
C PRO A 101 -6.82 0.84 -7.69
N VAL A 102 -6.25 -0.26 -8.18
CA VAL A 102 -4.91 -0.70 -7.84
C VAL A 102 -4.09 -0.87 -9.12
N ALA A 103 -2.77 -0.80 -8.99
CA ALA A 103 -1.88 -1.02 -10.11
C ALA A 103 -1.76 -2.52 -10.41
N ARG A 104 -1.72 -2.87 -11.71
CA ARG A 104 -1.58 -4.26 -12.11
C ARG A 104 -0.22 -4.88 -11.77
N GLU A 105 0.77 -4.06 -11.41
CA GLU A 105 2.08 -4.53 -10.95
C GLU A 105 1.97 -5.42 -9.71
N LEU A 106 0.89 -5.31 -8.93
CA LEU A 106 0.65 -6.19 -7.79
C LEU A 106 0.48 -7.66 -8.21
N ARG A 107 -0.08 -7.90 -9.39
CA ARG A 107 -0.22 -9.26 -9.92
C ARG A 107 1.16 -9.87 -10.21
N ASP A 108 2.08 -9.08 -10.75
CA ASP A 108 3.44 -9.51 -11.02
C ASP A 108 4.23 -9.79 -9.73
N LYS A 109 3.88 -9.11 -8.65
CA LYS A 109 4.48 -9.26 -7.32
C LYS A 109 3.77 -10.30 -6.46
N LYS A 110 2.85 -11.08 -7.03
CA LYS A 110 2.11 -12.18 -6.38
C LYS A 110 1.08 -11.75 -5.33
N PHE A 111 0.61 -10.52 -5.39
CA PHE A 111 -0.49 -10.05 -4.53
C PHE A 111 -1.85 -10.24 -5.23
N THR A 112 -2.10 -11.45 -5.72
CA THR A 112 -3.30 -11.75 -6.51
C THR A 112 -4.60 -11.60 -5.72
N LYS A 113 -4.58 -11.85 -4.41
CA LYS A 113 -5.76 -11.67 -3.56
C LYS A 113 -6.18 -10.20 -3.50
N ILE A 114 -5.23 -9.28 -3.42
CA ILE A 114 -5.51 -7.85 -3.43
C ILE A 114 -6.10 -7.44 -4.78
N VAL A 115 -5.53 -7.93 -5.87
CA VAL A 115 -6.03 -7.65 -7.22
C VAL A 115 -7.46 -8.15 -7.38
N SER A 116 -7.76 -9.34 -6.86
CA SER A 116 -9.11 -9.91 -6.96
C SER A 116 -10.16 -9.15 -6.16
N LEU A 117 -9.75 -8.48 -5.08
CA LEU A 117 -10.66 -7.68 -4.25
C LEU A 117 -10.85 -6.25 -4.79
N ALA A 118 -9.98 -5.80 -5.68
CA ALA A 118 -10.01 -4.43 -6.17
C ALA A 118 -11.14 -4.24 -7.19
N PRO A 119 -11.86 -3.09 -7.14
CA PRO A 119 -12.90 -2.81 -8.12
C PRO A 119 -12.36 -2.51 -9.51
N GLU A 120 -11.14 -1.99 -9.61
CA GLU A 120 -10.48 -1.67 -10.87
C GLU A 120 -8.99 -1.98 -10.77
N VAL A 121 -8.41 -2.45 -11.88
CA VAL A 121 -6.97 -2.73 -11.98
C VAL A 121 -6.42 -1.99 -13.19
N TRP A 122 -5.50 -1.10 -12.95
CA TRP A 122 -4.86 -0.27 -13.96
C TRP A 122 -3.39 -0.68 -14.13
#